data_1db549579b373ecb17048036f2820ec1
#
_entry.id   1db549579b373ecb17048036f2820ec1
#
_cell.length_a   1.000
_cell.length_b   1.000
_cell.length_c   1.000
_cell.angle_alpha   90.00
_cell.angle_beta   90.00
_cell.angle_gamma   90.00
#
_symmetry.space_group_name_H-M   'P 1'
#
loop_
_entity.id
_entity.type
_entity.pdbx_description
1 polymer ?
#
loop_
_entity_poly.entity_id
_entity_poly.type
_entity_poly.pdbx_seq_one_letter_code
_entity_poly.pdbx_strand_id
1 'polypeptide(L)'
;RSSAASDVYKRQYLDRGYINMDIASTQVSITPDKKHVYITVNVNEGEKYTVRDVKLSGDLKVPEDQVKSLLLVQKDQVFSRKLMTTTSELITRRLGNEGYTFANVNGVPTPHDEDHTVDITFVVDPGKRAYVNRINFRGNTKSADEVLRREMRQMEGGWASTYLIDQSKTRLERLGFFKEVNVETPAVPGVDDQVDVNYAVEEQASGSITASVGFAQSAGLILGGSITQNNFLGTGNKVSILSLIHIS
;
A
#
# COMPACT_ATOMS: atom_id res chain seq x y z
N ARG A 1 17.46 -18.76 8.86
CA ARG A 1 17.97 -17.70 7.93
C ARG A 1 18.26 -18.23 6.51
N SER A 2 18.53 -19.51 6.34
CA SER A 2 18.76 -20.17 5.02
C SER A 2 17.47 -20.23 4.17
N SER A 3 16.32 -20.45 4.77
CA SER A 3 15.01 -20.57 4.09
C SER A 3 14.61 -19.25 3.37
N ALA A 4 14.85 -18.11 3.99
CA ALA A 4 14.50 -16.82 3.40
C ALA A 4 15.29 -16.49 2.11
N ALA A 5 16.56 -16.90 2.03
CA ALA A 5 17.35 -16.72 0.81
C ALA A 5 16.85 -17.64 -0.31
N SER A 6 16.56 -18.90 0.00
CA SER A 6 15.99 -19.86 -0.95
C SER A 6 14.64 -19.39 -1.50
N ASP A 7 13.78 -18.81 -0.65
CA ASP A 7 12.48 -18.28 -1.05
C ASP A 7 12.60 -17.07 -2.00
N VAL A 8 13.61 -16.21 -1.79
CA VAL A 8 13.87 -15.07 -2.68
C VAL A 8 14.29 -15.55 -4.07
N TYR A 9 15.20 -16.52 -4.16
CA TYR A 9 15.63 -17.10 -5.43
C TYR A 9 14.46 -17.79 -6.14
N LYS A 10 13.67 -18.59 -5.42
CA LYS A 10 12.50 -19.28 -5.99
C LYS A 10 11.51 -18.28 -6.59
N ARG A 11 11.26 -17.15 -5.91
CA ARG A 11 10.39 -16.09 -6.44
C ARG A 11 10.92 -15.50 -7.74
N GLN A 12 12.23 -15.23 -7.85
CA GLN A 12 12.83 -14.68 -9.05
C GLN A 12 12.68 -15.60 -10.26
N TYR A 13 12.83 -16.91 -10.08
CA TYR A 13 12.62 -17.89 -11.16
C TYR A 13 11.15 -17.96 -11.57
N LEU A 14 10.23 -18.01 -10.61
CA LEU A 14 8.78 -17.99 -10.86
C LEU A 14 8.33 -16.71 -11.59
N ASP A 15 9.01 -15.58 -11.37
CA ASP A 15 8.72 -14.32 -12.07
C ASP A 15 9.27 -14.28 -13.50
N ARG A 16 10.16 -15.21 -13.85
CA ARG A 16 10.77 -15.36 -15.18
C ARG A 16 10.22 -16.53 -16.00
N GLY A 17 9.17 -17.18 -15.50
CA GLY A 17 8.46 -18.24 -16.20
C GLY A 17 8.84 -19.66 -15.84
N TYR A 18 9.74 -19.87 -14.90
CA TYR A 18 10.18 -21.21 -14.48
C TYR A 18 9.29 -21.77 -13.38
N ILE A 19 8.11 -22.28 -13.75
CA ILE A 19 7.10 -22.77 -12.80
C ILE A 19 7.59 -24.00 -12.04
N ASN A 20 8.29 -24.91 -12.73
CA ASN A 20 8.77 -26.18 -12.20
C ASN A 20 10.17 -26.10 -11.57
N MET A 21 10.66 -24.87 -11.30
CA MET A 21 11.95 -24.67 -10.64
C MET A 21 11.95 -25.32 -9.26
N ASP A 22 12.96 -26.12 -9.00
CA ASP A 22 13.18 -26.78 -7.73
C ASP A 22 14.62 -26.57 -7.22
N ILE A 23 14.79 -26.55 -5.90
CA ILE A 23 16.06 -26.45 -5.23
C ILE A 23 16.54 -27.87 -4.89
N ALA A 24 17.46 -28.40 -5.69
CA ALA A 24 17.97 -29.77 -5.53
C ALA A 24 18.78 -29.92 -4.24
N SER A 25 19.60 -28.93 -3.86
CA SER A 25 20.33 -28.94 -2.61
C SER A 25 20.80 -27.54 -2.18
N THR A 26 20.96 -27.36 -0.88
CA THR A 26 21.57 -26.17 -0.29
C THR A 26 22.71 -26.62 0.61
N GLN A 27 23.94 -26.16 0.33
CA GLN A 27 25.12 -26.42 1.14
C GLN A 27 25.59 -25.14 1.79
N VAL A 28 25.90 -25.20 3.07
CA VAL A 28 26.44 -24.08 3.83
C VAL A 28 27.83 -24.48 4.33
N SER A 29 28.86 -23.73 3.96
CA SER A 29 30.22 -23.90 4.46
C SER A 29 30.70 -22.63 5.14
N ILE A 30 31.35 -22.79 6.27
CA ILE A 30 31.93 -21.70 7.07
C ILE A 30 33.43 -21.80 6.99
N THR A 31 34.10 -20.66 6.72
CA THR A 31 35.57 -20.63 6.70
C THR A 31 36.16 -20.97 8.08
N PRO A 32 37.35 -21.56 8.15
CA PRO A 32 37.99 -21.91 9.42
C PRO A 32 38.17 -20.72 10.37
N ASP A 33 38.33 -19.51 9.83
CA ASP A 33 38.42 -18.25 10.57
C ASP A 33 37.06 -17.71 11.04
N LYS A 34 35.97 -18.40 10.69
CA LYS A 34 34.54 -18.03 11.01
C LYS A 34 34.10 -16.62 10.54
N LYS A 35 34.86 -16.03 9.60
CA LYS A 35 34.54 -14.68 9.09
C LYS A 35 33.62 -14.70 7.89
N HIS A 36 33.61 -15.78 7.13
CA HIS A 36 32.81 -15.89 5.89
C HIS A 36 31.94 -17.14 5.91
N VAL A 37 30.74 -17.00 5.34
CA VAL A 37 29.82 -18.10 5.12
C VAL A 37 29.57 -18.19 3.63
N TYR A 38 29.80 -19.35 3.04
CA TYR A 38 29.50 -19.68 1.66
C TYR A 38 28.21 -20.50 1.62
N ILE A 39 27.26 -20.06 0.82
CA ILE A 39 26.02 -20.77 0.59
C ILE A 39 25.99 -21.16 -0.88
N THR A 40 26.03 -22.46 -1.14
CA THR A 40 25.89 -23.01 -2.49
C THR A 40 24.49 -23.58 -2.64
N VAL A 41 23.73 -23.06 -3.59
CA VAL A 41 22.39 -23.52 -3.91
C VAL A 41 22.39 -24.13 -5.30
N ASN A 42 22.10 -25.42 -5.38
CA ASN A 42 21.94 -26.12 -6.64
C ASN A 42 20.46 -26.10 -7.02
N VAL A 43 20.18 -25.55 -8.17
CA VAL A 43 18.80 -25.40 -8.68
C VAL A 43 18.60 -26.21 -9.94
N ASN A 44 17.43 -26.78 -10.06
CA ASN A 44 16.91 -27.29 -11.33
C ASN A 44 15.90 -26.27 -11.85
N GLU A 45 16.26 -25.53 -12.89
CA GLU A 45 15.43 -24.43 -13.40
C GLU A 45 14.15 -24.92 -14.07
N GLY A 46 14.21 -26.10 -14.72
CA GLY A 46 13.12 -26.58 -15.57
C GLY A 46 12.97 -25.76 -16.85
N GLU A 47 11.82 -25.93 -17.49
CA GLU A 47 11.48 -25.22 -18.73
C GLU A 47 10.74 -23.92 -18.46
N LYS A 48 10.81 -23.00 -19.42
CA LYS A 48 10.17 -21.70 -19.36
C LYS A 48 8.77 -21.75 -19.93
N TYR A 49 7.77 -21.32 -19.15
CA TYR A 49 6.36 -21.36 -19.52
C TYR A 49 5.87 -20.01 -20.05
N THR A 50 4.97 -20.08 -21.03
CA THR A 50 4.22 -18.94 -21.55
C THR A 50 2.74 -19.06 -21.24
N VAL A 51 2.06 -17.93 -21.09
CA VAL A 51 0.62 -17.90 -20.79
C VAL A 51 -0.17 -18.24 -22.04
N ARG A 52 -0.95 -19.32 -21.99
CA ARG A 52 -1.83 -19.76 -23.08
C ARG A 52 -3.18 -19.06 -23.04
N ASP A 53 -3.79 -19.01 -21.83
CA ASP A 53 -5.13 -18.44 -21.66
C ASP A 53 -5.26 -17.82 -20.25
N VAL A 54 -6.13 -16.80 -20.14
CA VAL A 54 -6.44 -16.13 -18.87
C VAL A 54 -7.95 -16.11 -18.69
N LYS A 55 -8.43 -16.71 -17.60
CA LYS A 55 -9.86 -16.87 -17.28
C LYS A 55 -10.22 -16.18 -15.98
N LEU A 56 -11.43 -15.64 -15.95
CA LEU A 56 -12.08 -15.16 -14.72
C LEU A 56 -13.17 -16.15 -14.32
N SER A 57 -13.25 -16.48 -13.04
CA SER A 57 -14.22 -17.43 -12.48
C SER A 57 -14.75 -16.88 -11.14
N GLY A 58 -15.97 -17.26 -10.78
CA GLY A 58 -16.61 -16.83 -9.53
C GLY A 58 -17.57 -15.65 -9.74
N ASP A 59 -17.88 -14.96 -8.66
CA ASP A 59 -18.85 -13.85 -8.64
C ASP A 59 -18.12 -12.49 -8.67
N LEU A 60 -18.10 -11.82 -9.81
CA LEU A 60 -17.32 -10.61 -10.00
C LEU A 60 -17.88 -9.39 -9.26
N LYS A 61 -19.19 -9.32 -9.03
CA LYS A 61 -19.90 -8.15 -8.41
C LYS A 61 -19.64 -6.79 -9.07
N VAL A 62 -18.77 -6.73 -10.05
CA VAL A 62 -18.44 -5.56 -10.88
C VAL A 62 -18.48 -5.95 -12.34
N PRO A 63 -18.65 -5.02 -13.28
CA PRO A 63 -18.65 -5.32 -14.70
C PRO A 63 -17.36 -6.04 -15.12
N GLU A 64 -17.53 -7.11 -15.90
CA GLU A 64 -16.40 -7.97 -16.32
C GLU A 64 -15.34 -7.20 -17.11
N ASP A 65 -15.75 -6.23 -17.92
CA ASP A 65 -14.84 -5.37 -18.70
C ASP A 65 -13.90 -4.57 -17.80
N GLN A 66 -14.38 -4.11 -16.63
CA GLN A 66 -13.55 -3.42 -15.65
C GLN A 66 -12.52 -4.36 -15.02
N VAL A 67 -12.92 -5.61 -14.75
CA VAL A 67 -11.97 -6.62 -14.23
C VAL A 67 -10.94 -6.99 -15.28
N LYS A 68 -11.36 -7.17 -16.53
CA LYS A 68 -10.45 -7.46 -17.66
C LYS A 68 -9.41 -6.37 -17.87
N SER A 69 -9.77 -5.11 -17.66
CA SER A 69 -8.82 -3.98 -17.77
C SER A 69 -7.72 -3.99 -16.70
N LEU A 70 -7.91 -4.72 -15.61
CA LEU A 70 -6.94 -4.86 -14.52
C LEU A 70 -5.98 -6.04 -14.72
N LEU A 71 -6.21 -6.90 -15.73
CA LEU A 71 -5.37 -8.05 -16.01
C LEU A 71 -4.01 -7.59 -16.56
N LEU A 72 -2.96 -7.76 -15.75
CA LEU A 72 -1.58 -7.50 -16.16
C LEU A 72 -0.97 -8.69 -16.91
N VAL A 73 -1.58 -9.84 -16.77
CA VAL A 73 -1.18 -11.08 -17.43
C VAL A 73 -1.91 -11.19 -18.76
N GLN A 74 -1.15 -11.38 -19.86
CA GLN A 74 -1.68 -11.48 -21.20
C GLN A 74 -1.29 -12.80 -21.86
N LYS A 75 -2.09 -13.22 -22.83
CA LYS A 75 -1.79 -14.38 -23.67
C LYS A 75 -0.43 -14.20 -24.36
N ASP A 76 0.28 -15.31 -24.57
CA ASP A 76 1.59 -15.39 -25.22
C ASP A 76 2.74 -14.68 -24.46
N GLN A 77 2.46 -14.14 -23.28
CA GLN A 77 3.45 -13.56 -22.38
C GLN A 77 4.15 -14.63 -21.56
N VAL A 78 5.40 -14.40 -21.21
CA VAL A 78 6.11 -15.26 -20.24
C VAL A 78 5.38 -15.22 -18.91
N PHE A 79 5.16 -16.39 -18.30
CA PHE A 79 4.54 -16.48 -16.98
C PHE A 79 5.33 -15.69 -15.95
N SER A 80 4.62 -14.94 -15.11
CA SER A 80 5.20 -14.23 -13.99
C SER A 80 4.26 -14.33 -12.79
N ARG A 81 4.76 -14.94 -11.71
CA ARG A 81 4.01 -15.03 -10.45
C ARG A 81 3.71 -13.65 -9.89
N LYS A 82 4.66 -12.71 -10.02
CA LYS A 82 4.48 -11.33 -9.58
C LYS A 82 3.30 -10.67 -10.29
N LEU A 83 3.22 -10.75 -11.63
CA LEU A 83 2.10 -10.17 -12.38
C LEU A 83 0.76 -10.82 -12.03
N MET A 84 0.75 -12.13 -11.82
CA MET A 84 -0.45 -12.86 -11.38
C MET A 84 -0.90 -12.37 -9.99
N THR A 85 0.01 -12.28 -9.01
CA THR A 85 -0.30 -11.80 -7.66
C THR A 85 -0.77 -10.35 -7.68
N THR A 86 -0.07 -9.47 -8.40
CA THR A 86 -0.46 -8.06 -8.55
C THR A 86 -1.84 -7.92 -9.21
N THR A 87 -2.15 -8.74 -10.21
CA THR A 87 -3.49 -8.78 -10.80
C THR A 87 -4.56 -9.16 -9.77
N SER A 88 -4.32 -10.20 -8.97
CA SER A 88 -5.23 -10.58 -7.89
C SER A 88 -5.45 -9.44 -6.89
N GLU A 89 -4.40 -8.73 -6.50
CA GLU A 89 -4.46 -7.57 -5.61
C GLU A 89 -5.26 -6.41 -6.22
N LEU A 90 -5.08 -6.12 -7.52
CA LEU A 90 -5.83 -5.08 -8.23
C LEU A 90 -7.34 -5.40 -8.28
N ILE A 91 -7.69 -6.66 -8.58
CA ILE A 91 -9.09 -7.09 -8.59
C ILE A 91 -9.68 -7.02 -7.18
N THR A 92 -8.98 -7.51 -6.16
CA THR A 92 -9.39 -7.41 -4.75
C THR A 92 -9.64 -5.96 -4.34
N ARG A 93 -8.72 -5.07 -4.71
CA ARG A 93 -8.85 -3.62 -4.44
C ARG A 93 -10.06 -3.01 -5.17
N ARG A 94 -10.32 -3.41 -6.42
CA ARG A 94 -11.50 -2.94 -7.16
C ARG A 94 -12.80 -3.37 -6.49
N LEU A 95 -12.87 -4.61 -6.00
CA LEU A 95 -14.00 -5.11 -5.23
C LEU A 95 -14.14 -4.38 -3.89
N GLY A 96 -13.03 -4.11 -3.20
CA GLY A 96 -13.00 -3.34 -1.96
C GLY A 96 -13.55 -1.92 -2.12
N ASN A 97 -13.40 -1.31 -3.29
CA ASN A 97 -13.98 0.02 -3.57
C ASN A 97 -15.52 0.00 -3.58
N GLU A 98 -16.12 -1.15 -3.86
CA GLU A 98 -17.57 -1.38 -3.84
C GLU A 98 -18.08 -1.94 -2.50
N GLY A 99 -17.21 -2.00 -1.48
CA GLY A 99 -17.56 -2.46 -0.15
C GLY A 99 -17.29 -3.94 0.11
N TYR A 100 -16.74 -4.68 -0.85
CA TYR A 100 -16.35 -6.08 -0.65
C TYR A 100 -14.96 -6.16 -0.01
N THR A 101 -14.84 -5.69 1.22
CA THR A 101 -13.58 -5.52 1.97
C THR A 101 -12.89 -6.87 2.25
N PHE A 102 -13.66 -7.94 2.33
CA PHE A 102 -13.16 -9.30 2.58
C PHE A 102 -13.04 -10.14 1.31
N ALA A 103 -13.11 -9.50 0.14
CA ALA A 103 -12.96 -10.21 -1.13
C ALA A 103 -11.63 -10.95 -1.19
N ASN A 104 -11.68 -12.18 -1.68
CA ASN A 104 -10.52 -13.02 -1.92
C ASN A 104 -10.42 -13.34 -3.41
N VAL A 105 -9.27 -13.04 -4.01
CA VAL A 105 -9.01 -13.30 -5.42
C VAL A 105 -7.72 -14.08 -5.53
N ASN A 106 -7.83 -15.30 -6.02
CA ASN A 106 -6.70 -16.20 -6.18
C ASN A 106 -6.43 -16.49 -7.65
N GLY A 107 -5.19 -16.21 -8.08
CA GLY A 107 -4.70 -16.68 -9.37
C GLY A 107 -4.23 -18.12 -9.25
N VAL A 108 -4.84 -19.02 -10.01
CA VAL A 108 -4.51 -20.45 -10.06
C VAL A 108 -3.86 -20.76 -11.40
N PRO A 109 -2.54 -21.02 -11.44
CA PRO A 109 -1.87 -21.47 -12.64
C PRO A 109 -2.09 -22.97 -12.86
N THR A 110 -2.43 -23.36 -14.09
CA THR A 110 -2.54 -24.75 -14.53
C THR A 110 -1.51 -24.98 -15.63
N PRO A 111 -0.34 -25.58 -15.32
CA PRO A 111 0.69 -25.83 -16.30
C PRO A 111 0.34 -26.98 -17.23
N HIS A 112 0.80 -26.87 -18.47
CA HIS A 112 0.76 -27.90 -19.53
C HIS A 112 2.19 -28.21 -19.93
N ASP A 113 2.70 -29.33 -19.49
CA ASP A 113 4.11 -29.72 -19.65
C ASP A 113 4.44 -30.10 -21.10
N GLU A 114 3.44 -30.51 -21.89
CA GLU A 114 3.63 -30.95 -23.28
C GLU A 114 4.08 -29.81 -24.22
N ASP A 115 3.57 -28.61 -23.99
CA ASP A 115 3.83 -27.43 -24.84
C ASP A 115 4.44 -26.25 -24.04
N HIS A 116 4.83 -26.48 -22.79
CA HIS A 116 5.39 -25.49 -21.84
C HIS A 116 4.52 -24.23 -21.76
N THR A 117 3.21 -24.42 -21.68
CA THR A 117 2.24 -23.34 -21.52
C THR A 117 1.53 -23.43 -20.16
N VAL A 118 0.88 -22.34 -19.76
CA VAL A 118 0.12 -22.26 -18.52
C VAL A 118 -1.19 -21.51 -18.75
N ASP A 119 -2.29 -22.08 -18.29
CA ASP A 119 -3.56 -21.38 -18.15
C ASP A 119 -3.63 -20.74 -16.77
N ILE A 120 -4.08 -19.49 -16.69
CA ILE A 120 -4.26 -18.78 -15.41
C ILE A 120 -5.73 -18.51 -15.21
N THR A 121 -6.28 -19.03 -14.11
CA THR A 121 -7.67 -18.77 -13.72
C THR A 121 -7.69 -17.90 -12.47
N PHE A 122 -8.26 -16.71 -12.56
CA PHE A 122 -8.52 -15.88 -11.39
C PHE A 122 -9.88 -16.24 -10.80
N VAL A 123 -9.86 -16.87 -9.62
CA VAL A 123 -11.06 -17.25 -8.89
C VAL A 123 -11.42 -16.12 -7.94
N VAL A 124 -12.60 -15.51 -8.14
CA VAL A 124 -13.09 -14.37 -7.39
C VAL A 124 -14.16 -14.81 -6.42
N ASP A 125 -13.90 -14.61 -5.14
CA ASP A 125 -14.87 -14.72 -4.05
C ASP A 125 -15.03 -13.36 -3.38
N PRO A 126 -16.11 -12.61 -3.65
CA PRO A 126 -16.30 -11.27 -3.12
C PRO A 126 -16.67 -11.27 -1.63
N GLY A 127 -17.18 -12.37 -1.09
CA GLY A 127 -17.74 -12.39 0.25
C GLY A 127 -18.98 -11.50 0.40
N LYS A 128 -19.24 -11.05 1.63
CA LYS A 128 -20.32 -10.10 1.94
C LYS A 128 -19.84 -8.65 1.78
N ARG A 129 -20.75 -7.75 1.39
CA ARG A 129 -20.47 -6.32 1.40
C ARG A 129 -20.42 -5.83 2.85
N ALA A 130 -19.37 -5.13 3.21
CA ALA A 130 -19.17 -4.58 4.54
C ALA A 130 -19.56 -3.10 4.62
N TYR A 131 -20.07 -2.69 5.77
CA TYR A 131 -20.45 -1.32 6.09
C TYR A 131 -19.59 -0.79 7.22
N VAL A 132 -19.32 0.51 7.22
CA VAL A 132 -18.55 1.16 8.28
C VAL A 132 -19.44 1.37 9.50
N ASN A 133 -19.11 0.70 10.60
CA ASN A 133 -19.79 0.90 11.88
C ASN A 133 -19.34 2.22 12.52
N ARG A 134 -18.02 2.39 12.75
CA ARG A 134 -17.45 3.60 13.36
C ARG A 134 -16.11 3.96 12.73
N ILE A 135 -15.80 5.27 12.77
CA ILE A 135 -14.47 5.80 12.44
C ILE A 135 -13.85 6.33 13.73
N ASN A 136 -12.75 5.70 14.12
CA ASN A 136 -12.02 6.00 15.35
C ASN A 136 -10.68 6.64 15.04
N PHE A 137 -10.25 7.58 15.89
CA PHE A 137 -8.92 8.20 15.81
C PHE A 137 -8.14 7.91 17.09
N ARG A 138 -6.83 7.68 16.95
CA ARG A 138 -5.90 7.45 18.03
C ARG A 138 -4.59 8.17 17.78
N GLY A 139 -3.95 8.67 18.84
CA GLY A 139 -2.65 9.35 18.76
C GLY A 139 -2.73 10.86 18.50
N ASN A 140 -3.93 11.41 18.29
CA ASN A 140 -4.18 12.84 18.14
C ASN A 140 -4.24 13.55 19.52
N THR A 141 -3.10 13.63 20.21
CA THR A 141 -3.01 14.17 21.57
C THR A 141 -3.18 15.69 21.65
N LYS A 142 -2.82 16.40 20.56
CA LYS A 142 -2.94 17.85 20.41
C LYS A 142 -4.05 18.26 19.46
N SER A 143 -4.20 17.52 18.36
CA SER A 143 -5.19 17.81 17.33
C SER A 143 -6.58 17.39 17.80
N ALA A 144 -7.54 18.30 17.71
CA ALA A 144 -8.93 17.99 18.03
C ALA A 144 -9.51 16.94 17.07
N ASP A 145 -10.36 16.06 17.58
CA ASP A 145 -11.02 14.98 16.79
C ASP A 145 -11.76 15.54 15.56
N GLU A 146 -12.39 16.69 15.70
CA GLU A 146 -13.10 17.39 14.61
C GLU A 146 -12.19 17.75 13.44
N VAL A 147 -10.90 18.04 13.70
CA VAL A 147 -9.91 18.36 12.66
C VAL A 147 -9.64 17.14 11.79
N LEU A 148 -9.60 15.94 12.38
CA LEU A 148 -9.42 14.70 11.64
C LEU A 148 -10.71 14.32 10.92
N ARG A 149 -11.88 14.42 11.60
CA ARG A 149 -13.19 14.04 11.03
C ARG A 149 -13.54 14.83 9.79
N ARG A 150 -13.26 16.11 9.72
CA ARG A 150 -13.57 16.93 8.53
C ARG A 150 -12.79 16.49 7.27
N GLU A 151 -11.68 15.77 7.45
CA GLU A 151 -10.88 15.25 6.36
C GLU A 151 -11.41 13.91 5.83
N MET A 152 -12.34 13.27 6.53
CA MET A 152 -12.88 11.98 6.13
C MET A 152 -13.72 12.07 4.85
N ARG A 153 -13.50 11.12 3.97
CA ARG A 153 -14.30 10.88 2.76
C ARG A 153 -15.18 9.65 2.91
N GLN A 154 -14.72 8.67 3.67
CA GLN A 154 -15.53 7.56 4.10
C GLN A 154 -16.48 8.04 5.21
N MET A 155 -17.74 7.64 5.12
CA MET A 155 -18.76 7.95 6.11
C MET A 155 -19.13 6.71 6.92
N GLU A 156 -19.50 6.89 8.19
CA GLU A 156 -20.11 5.87 9.02
C GLU A 156 -21.48 5.48 8.44
N GLY A 157 -21.85 4.22 8.52
CA GLY A 157 -23.09 3.67 7.95
C GLY A 157 -23.07 3.43 6.44
N GLY A 158 -22.08 3.96 5.71
CA GLY A 158 -21.88 3.66 4.29
C GLY A 158 -21.11 2.36 4.07
N TRP A 159 -21.13 1.81 2.86
CA TRP A 159 -20.27 0.67 2.55
C TRP A 159 -18.79 1.06 2.68
N ALA A 160 -17.99 0.15 3.16
CA ALA A 160 -16.56 0.37 3.42
C ALA A 160 -15.76 0.39 2.11
N SER A 161 -15.59 1.56 1.50
CA SER A 161 -14.83 1.72 0.27
C SER A 161 -13.35 1.88 0.57
N THR A 162 -12.53 0.93 0.10
CA THR A 162 -11.07 1.01 0.21
C THR A 162 -10.53 2.33 -0.34
N TYR A 163 -11.06 2.79 -1.47
CA TYR A 163 -10.68 4.05 -2.09
C TYR A 163 -10.97 5.27 -1.19
N LEU A 164 -12.17 5.35 -0.59
CA LEU A 164 -12.53 6.47 0.27
C LEU A 164 -11.75 6.46 1.59
N ILE A 165 -11.45 5.28 2.12
CA ILE A 165 -10.61 5.09 3.31
C ILE A 165 -9.18 5.57 3.02
N ASP A 166 -8.58 5.13 1.90
CA ASP A 166 -7.25 5.56 1.46
C ASP A 166 -7.19 7.06 1.15
N GLN A 167 -8.23 7.62 0.54
CA GLN A 167 -8.34 9.07 0.33
C GLN A 167 -8.35 9.83 1.65
N SER A 168 -9.11 9.36 2.63
CA SER A 168 -9.16 9.97 3.96
C SER A 168 -7.79 9.95 4.62
N LYS A 169 -7.07 8.82 4.56
CA LYS A 169 -5.68 8.70 5.02
C LYS A 169 -4.77 9.74 4.35
N THR A 170 -4.80 9.81 3.01
CA THR A 170 -3.98 10.76 2.24
C THR A 170 -4.29 12.21 2.60
N ARG A 171 -5.53 12.54 2.91
CA ARG A 171 -5.92 13.88 3.34
C ARG A 171 -5.36 14.21 4.72
N LEU A 172 -5.38 13.28 5.67
CA LEU A 172 -4.73 13.45 6.97
C LEU A 172 -3.22 13.67 6.82
N GLU A 173 -2.54 12.89 5.99
CA GLU A 173 -1.11 13.04 5.71
C GLU A 173 -0.78 14.44 5.14
N ARG A 174 -1.63 14.96 4.26
CA ARG A 174 -1.45 16.29 3.63
C ARG A 174 -1.61 17.47 4.59
N LEU A 175 -2.21 17.29 5.75
CA LEU A 175 -2.30 18.36 6.76
C LEU A 175 -0.92 18.78 7.28
N GLY A 176 0.08 17.90 7.21
CA GLY A 176 1.42 18.17 7.71
C GLY A 176 1.52 18.22 9.25
N PHE A 177 0.49 17.79 9.95
CA PHE A 177 0.46 17.70 11.42
C PHE A 177 0.94 16.35 11.92
N PHE A 178 0.94 15.36 11.04
CA PHE A 178 1.24 13.98 11.34
C PHE A 178 2.48 13.52 10.58
N LYS A 179 3.36 12.83 11.30
CA LYS A 179 4.55 12.17 10.74
C LYS A 179 4.16 10.86 10.05
N GLU A 180 3.18 10.16 10.63
CA GLU A 180 2.69 8.89 10.14
C GLU A 180 1.19 8.80 10.35
N VAL A 181 0.48 8.20 9.39
CA VAL A 181 -0.94 7.90 9.46
C VAL A 181 -1.14 6.45 9.04
N ASN A 182 -1.60 5.62 9.95
CA ASN A 182 -1.95 4.22 9.69
C ASN A 182 -3.45 4.04 9.76
N VAL A 183 -4.00 3.14 8.93
CA VAL A 183 -5.41 2.79 8.93
C VAL A 183 -5.58 1.28 8.99
N GLU A 184 -6.50 0.83 9.84
CA GLU A 184 -6.90 -0.56 9.96
C GLU A 184 -8.42 -0.66 9.88
N THR A 185 -8.90 -1.76 9.28
CA THR A 185 -10.34 -2.01 9.11
C THR A 185 -10.74 -3.34 9.73
N PRO A 186 -10.68 -3.49 11.08
CA PRO A 186 -11.07 -4.72 11.73
C PRO A 186 -12.57 -4.97 11.59
N ALA A 187 -12.93 -6.26 11.41
CA ALA A 187 -14.32 -6.67 11.46
C ALA A 187 -14.91 -6.45 12.86
N VAL A 188 -16.17 -6.05 12.94
CA VAL A 188 -16.87 -5.89 14.23
C VAL A 188 -17.20 -7.28 14.77
N PRO A 189 -16.78 -7.62 16.01
CA PRO A 189 -17.07 -8.93 16.59
C PRO A 189 -18.56 -9.24 16.65
N GLY A 190 -18.93 -10.41 16.10
CA GLY A 190 -20.32 -10.87 16.10
C GLY A 190 -21.22 -10.27 15.01
N VAL A 191 -20.67 -9.45 14.11
CA VAL A 191 -21.40 -8.88 12.97
C VAL A 191 -20.59 -9.08 11.70
N ASP A 192 -21.10 -9.88 10.78
CA ASP A 192 -20.36 -10.35 9.60
C ASP A 192 -20.20 -9.29 8.48
N ASP A 193 -21.00 -8.23 8.52
CA ASP A 193 -21.10 -7.22 7.47
C ASP A 193 -20.71 -5.82 7.94
N GLN A 194 -20.02 -5.69 9.07
CA GLN A 194 -19.54 -4.41 9.58
C GLN A 194 -18.07 -4.41 9.89
N VAL A 195 -17.45 -3.26 9.65
CA VAL A 195 -16.05 -2.97 9.98
C VAL A 195 -15.94 -1.65 10.73
N ASP A 196 -15.01 -1.57 11.66
CA ASP A 196 -14.55 -0.30 12.21
C ASP A 196 -13.38 0.22 11.38
N VAL A 197 -13.29 1.54 11.19
CA VAL A 197 -12.14 2.16 10.54
C VAL A 197 -11.34 2.90 11.59
N ASN A 198 -10.15 2.41 11.90
CA ASN A 198 -9.28 2.95 12.93
C ASN A 198 -8.09 3.67 12.30
N TYR A 199 -8.03 5.00 12.45
CA TYR A 199 -6.88 5.80 12.07
C TYR A 199 -5.97 6.00 13.28
N ALA A 200 -4.74 5.52 13.20
CA ALA A 200 -3.68 5.78 14.17
C ALA A 200 -2.73 6.81 13.59
N VAL A 201 -2.56 7.94 14.28
CA VAL A 201 -1.72 9.06 13.84
C VAL A 201 -0.56 9.28 14.81
N GLU A 202 0.62 9.62 14.29
CA GLU A 202 1.76 10.09 15.06
C GLU A 202 1.94 11.58 14.79
N GLU A 203 1.71 12.43 15.80
CA GLU A 203 1.81 13.88 15.67
C GLU A 203 3.26 14.34 15.56
N GLN A 204 3.50 15.38 14.74
CA GLN A 204 4.81 16.01 14.61
C GLN A 204 4.74 17.50 14.94
N ALA A 205 5.92 18.10 15.19
CA ALA A 205 6.02 19.53 15.34
C ALA A 205 5.64 20.23 14.03
N SER A 206 4.66 21.12 14.11
CA SER A 206 4.08 21.81 12.95
C SER A 206 4.41 23.30 12.91
N GLY A 207 5.40 23.73 13.69
CA GLY A 207 5.90 25.09 13.73
C GLY A 207 7.20 25.28 12.94
N SER A 208 7.40 26.47 12.38
CA SER A 208 8.64 26.89 11.74
C SER A 208 9.02 28.30 12.15
N ILE A 209 10.33 28.52 12.31
CA ILE A 209 10.93 29.85 12.54
C ILE A 209 11.88 30.10 11.37
N THR A 210 11.72 31.25 10.72
CA THR A 210 12.58 31.67 9.62
C THR A 210 13.18 33.02 9.93
N ALA A 211 14.48 33.16 9.73
CA ALA A 211 15.17 34.44 9.77
C ALA A 211 15.76 34.71 8.38
N SER A 212 15.67 35.95 7.91
CA SER A 212 16.22 36.37 6.61
C SER A 212 16.97 37.67 6.74
N VAL A 213 18.04 37.80 5.96
CA VAL A 213 18.83 39.02 5.81
C VAL A 213 18.89 39.30 4.33
N GLY A 214 18.54 40.52 3.96
CA GLY A 214 18.58 41.01 2.58
C GLY A 214 19.20 42.41 2.50
N PHE A 215 19.72 42.78 1.34
CA PHE A 215 20.17 44.11 1.03
C PHE A 215 19.50 44.60 -0.25
N ALA A 216 18.88 45.76 -0.18
CA ALA A 216 18.32 46.41 -1.35
C ALA A 216 18.93 47.82 -1.50
N GLN A 217 19.35 48.16 -2.70
CA GLN A 217 20.06 49.39 -2.99
C GLN A 217 19.24 50.65 -2.64
N SER A 218 17.92 50.56 -2.65
CA SER A 218 16.97 51.63 -2.31
C SER A 218 16.52 51.64 -0.85
N ALA A 219 16.66 50.53 -0.11
CA ALA A 219 16.11 50.34 1.23
C ALA A 219 17.17 49.98 2.28
N GLY A 220 18.46 49.84 1.90
CA GLY A 220 19.53 49.45 2.81
C GLY A 220 19.44 47.97 3.24
N LEU A 221 19.83 47.71 4.46
CA LEU A 221 19.81 46.38 5.06
C LEU A 221 18.39 46.06 5.53
N ILE A 222 17.91 44.90 5.14
CA ILE A 222 16.58 44.38 5.53
C ILE A 222 16.78 43.11 6.38
N LEU A 223 16.26 43.15 7.60
CA LEU A 223 16.20 42.00 8.47
C LEU A 223 14.75 41.52 8.55
N GLY A 224 14.52 40.25 8.26
CA GLY A 224 13.21 39.63 8.36
C GLY A 224 13.19 38.46 9.35
N GLY A 225 12.08 38.31 10.04
CA GLY A 225 11.82 37.16 10.88
C GLY A 225 10.37 36.72 10.76
N SER A 226 10.12 35.42 10.66
CA SER A 226 8.76 34.88 10.72
C SER A 226 8.68 33.70 11.64
N ILE A 227 7.56 33.62 12.37
CA ILE A 227 7.17 32.46 13.17
C ILE A 227 5.84 31.98 12.60
N THR A 228 5.79 30.73 12.20
CA THR A 228 4.58 30.10 11.70
C THR A 228 4.26 28.88 12.56
N GLN A 229 3.02 28.77 13.03
CA GLN A 229 2.51 27.59 13.71
C GLN A 229 1.30 27.07 12.95
N ASN A 230 1.45 25.87 12.36
CA ASN A 230 0.31 25.15 11.82
C ASN A 230 -0.37 24.39 12.97
N ASN A 231 -1.67 24.09 12.82
CA ASN A 231 -2.45 23.43 13.86
C ASN A 231 -2.37 24.13 15.23
N PHE A 232 -2.56 25.46 15.23
CA PHE A 232 -2.50 26.27 16.43
C PHE A 232 -3.55 25.81 17.45
N LEU A 233 -3.10 25.46 18.66
CA LEU A 233 -3.93 24.89 19.75
C LEU A 233 -4.76 23.66 19.32
N GLY A 234 -4.32 22.90 18.33
CA GLY A 234 -5.02 21.69 17.88
C GLY A 234 -6.25 21.95 17.01
N THR A 235 -6.51 23.20 16.63
CA THR A 235 -7.73 23.58 15.88
C THR A 235 -7.60 23.39 14.35
N GLY A 236 -6.41 23.03 13.87
CA GLY A 236 -6.10 22.96 12.45
C GLY A 236 -5.85 24.31 11.80
N ASN A 237 -5.91 25.41 12.54
CA ASN A 237 -5.65 26.75 12.03
C ASN A 237 -4.15 27.02 11.93
N LYS A 238 -3.76 27.82 10.94
CA LYS A 238 -2.39 28.31 10.78
C LYS A 238 -2.31 29.74 11.30
N VAL A 239 -1.37 30.00 12.22
CA VAL A 239 -1.03 31.34 12.70
C VAL A 239 0.39 31.65 12.26
N SER A 240 0.58 32.84 11.67
CA SER A 240 1.90 33.31 11.21
C SER A 240 2.11 34.76 11.61
N ILE A 241 3.29 35.05 12.17
CA ILE A 241 3.73 36.39 12.53
C ILE A 241 4.97 36.69 11.68
N LEU A 242 4.94 37.77 10.94
CA LEU A 242 6.05 38.24 10.12
C LEU A 242 6.49 39.62 10.62
N SER A 243 7.80 39.82 10.82
CA SER A 243 8.41 41.11 11.14
C SER A 243 9.48 41.43 10.11
N LEU A 244 9.48 42.68 9.61
CA LEU A 244 10.49 43.21 8.71
C LEU A 244 11.04 44.49 9.32
N ILE A 245 12.37 44.61 9.41
CA ILE A 245 13.10 45.77 9.91
C ILE A 245 14.00 46.28 8.79
N HIS A 246 13.84 47.54 8.43
CA HIS A 246 14.70 48.22 7.48
C HIS A 246 15.69 49.10 8.24
N ILE A 247 16.97 49.00 7.90
CA ILE A 247 18.05 49.81 8.44
C ILE A 247 18.63 50.59 7.26
N SER A 248 18.30 51.88 7.21
CA SER A 248 18.77 52.82 6.21
C SER A 248 20.02 53.57 6.71
#